data_1ab414262564865111ef83311bb26e26
#
_entry.id   1ab414262564865111ef83311bb26e26
#
_cell.length_a   1.000
_cell.length_b   1.000
_cell.length_c   1.000
_cell.angle_alpha   90.00
_cell.angle_beta   90.00
_cell.angle_gamma   90.00
#
_symmetry.space_group_name_H-M   'P 1'
#
loop_
_entity.id
_entity.type
_entity.pdbx_description
1 polymer ?
#
loop_
_entity_poly.entity_id
_entity_poly.type
_entity_poly.pdbx_seq_one_letter_code
_entity_poly.pdbx_strand_id
1 'polypeptide(L)'
;MARDAMGRTTECQDSILHYRKFGRIPEGYNLPMNLQEFFLKQKEAVRQRTRQVAGMVRPEQMSWRPEAGALSAGQLLRHIWVSEQGARKAALEGDLSYYETRIPKGLGAVLGQVGTVEEELANLERVHGETLEAARAFPLERWDEERIHEGLNIRRKVCVILLGINEHEIHHRAQLMTYLRILGAPVPEAIRRR
;
A
#
# COMPACT_ATOMS: atom_id res chain seq x y z
N MET A 1 21.36 17.21 17.34
CA MET A 1 20.47 16.05 17.36
C MET A 1 20.64 15.36 18.70
N ALA A 2 19.62 15.41 19.55
CA ALA A 2 19.63 14.76 20.85
C ALA A 2 19.19 13.30 20.69
N ARG A 3 20.01 12.36 21.18
CA ARG A 3 19.64 10.96 21.35
C ARG A 3 19.27 10.75 22.82
N ASP A 4 18.20 9.96 23.07
CA ASP A 4 17.90 9.52 24.41
C ASP A 4 18.96 8.51 24.92
N ALA A 5 18.93 8.18 26.21
CA ALA A 5 19.87 7.28 26.87
C ALA A 5 19.82 5.82 26.32
N MET A 6 18.97 5.51 25.34
CA MET A 6 18.83 4.22 24.66
C MET A 6 19.03 4.32 23.13
N GLY A 7 19.54 5.44 22.60
CA GLY A 7 19.93 5.59 21.19
C GLY A 7 18.77 5.72 20.18
N ARG A 8 17.56 6.03 20.62
CA ARG A 8 16.37 6.15 19.76
C ARG A 8 16.23 7.55 19.16
N THR A 9 16.00 7.63 17.87
CA THR A 9 15.73 8.88 17.16
C THR A 9 14.26 9.31 17.34
N THR A 10 14.06 10.57 17.73
CA THR A 10 12.78 11.16 18.14
C THR A 10 11.74 11.31 17.02
N GLU A 11 12.12 11.31 15.75
CA GLU A 11 11.21 11.65 14.64
C GLU A 11 10.10 10.62 14.32
N CYS A 12 10.37 9.33 14.53
CA CYS A 12 9.33 8.30 14.30
C CYS A 12 8.35 8.23 15.50
N GLN A 13 8.81 8.60 16.69
CA GLN A 13 7.96 8.71 17.89
C GLN A 13 7.04 9.93 17.82
N ASP A 14 7.48 11.04 17.22
CA ASP A 14 6.66 12.26 17.06
C ASP A 14 5.49 12.05 16.09
N SER A 15 5.65 11.22 15.06
CA SER A 15 4.55 10.84 14.18
C SER A 15 3.46 10.04 14.91
N ILE A 16 3.84 9.17 15.85
CA ILE A 16 2.91 8.41 16.70
C ILE A 16 2.25 9.32 17.74
N LEU A 17 2.97 10.32 18.26
CA LEU A 17 2.43 11.31 19.21
C LEU A 17 1.42 12.25 18.55
N HIS A 18 1.56 12.53 17.24
CA HIS A 18 0.55 13.31 16.50
C HIS A 18 -0.81 12.62 16.43
N TYR A 19 -0.82 11.28 16.30
CA TYR A 19 -2.06 10.48 16.34
C TYR A 19 -2.73 10.46 17.74
N ARG A 20 -1.97 10.64 18.82
CA ARG A 20 -2.53 10.72 20.19
C ARG A 20 -3.39 11.96 20.44
N LYS A 21 -3.27 12.99 19.61
CA LYS A 21 -4.04 14.24 19.77
C LYS A 21 -5.46 14.18 19.24
N PHE A 22 -5.82 13.22 18.40
CA PHE A 22 -7.11 13.15 17.71
C PHE A 22 -8.05 11.99 18.09
N GLY A 23 -7.67 11.10 18.99
CA GLY A 23 -8.55 10.02 19.41
C GLY A 23 -8.30 9.58 20.85
N ARG A 24 -9.34 9.55 21.70
CA ARG A 24 -9.29 8.82 22.97
C ARG A 24 -9.06 7.34 22.63
N ILE A 25 -7.85 6.84 22.97
CA ILE A 25 -7.60 5.40 22.98
C ILE A 25 -8.44 4.84 24.13
N PRO A 26 -9.33 3.86 23.91
CA PRO A 26 -10.08 3.25 24.99
C PRO A 26 -9.14 2.70 26.07
N GLU A 27 -9.47 2.92 27.35
CA GLU A 27 -8.78 2.30 28.48
C GLU A 27 -8.80 0.78 28.29
N GLY A 28 -7.63 0.15 28.21
CA GLY A 28 -7.47 -1.29 27.93
C GLY A 28 -6.54 -1.61 26.75
N TYR A 29 -6.15 -0.64 25.95
CA TYR A 29 -5.09 -0.81 24.93
C TYR A 29 -3.70 -0.64 25.57
N ASN A 30 -3.31 -1.62 26.33
CA ASN A 30 -2.05 -1.62 27.07
C ASN A 30 -1.03 -2.59 26.44
N LEU A 31 -0.58 -2.29 25.22
CA LEU A 31 0.68 -2.82 24.69
C LEU A 31 1.30 -1.75 23.79
N PRO A 32 2.57 -1.41 23.94
CA PRO A 32 3.28 -0.62 22.96
C PRO A 32 3.40 -1.46 21.69
N MET A 33 2.40 -1.34 20.78
CA MET A 33 2.46 -1.95 19.46
C MET A 33 3.66 -1.34 18.75
N ASN A 34 4.62 -2.18 18.37
CA ASN A 34 5.72 -1.72 17.56
C ASN A 34 5.25 -1.42 16.12
N LEU A 35 6.07 -0.67 15.39
CA LEU A 35 5.71 -0.21 14.05
C LEU A 35 5.48 -1.36 13.05
N GLN A 36 6.22 -2.46 13.18
CA GLN A 36 6.07 -3.65 12.35
C GLN A 36 4.70 -4.32 12.58
N GLU A 37 4.34 -4.53 13.84
CA GLU A 37 3.01 -5.10 14.18
C GLU A 37 1.87 -4.19 13.71
N PHE A 38 2.03 -2.87 13.87
CA PHE A 38 1.07 -1.90 13.39
C PHE A 38 0.89 -2.01 11.86
N PHE A 39 2.00 -2.01 11.13
CA PHE A 39 1.98 -2.18 9.67
C PHE A 39 1.28 -3.46 9.26
N LEU A 40 1.65 -4.62 9.84
CA LEU A 40 1.07 -5.91 9.48
C LEU A 40 -0.43 -5.95 9.71
N LYS A 41 -0.91 -5.44 10.85
CA LYS A 41 -2.36 -5.35 11.15
C LYS A 41 -3.09 -4.41 10.20
N GLN A 42 -2.52 -3.25 9.91
CA GLN A 42 -3.12 -2.30 8.98
C GLN A 42 -3.14 -2.83 7.55
N LYS A 43 -2.06 -3.47 7.09
CA LYS A 43 -1.95 -4.05 5.75
C LYS A 43 -3.03 -5.11 5.52
N GLU A 44 -3.25 -6.01 6.50
CA GLU A 44 -4.31 -7.01 6.42
C GLU A 44 -5.71 -6.37 6.39
N ALA A 45 -5.97 -5.39 7.26
CA ALA A 45 -7.25 -4.69 7.31
C ALA A 45 -7.53 -3.88 6.02
N VAL A 46 -6.52 -3.30 5.40
CA VAL A 46 -6.63 -2.60 4.11
C VAL A 46 -6.96 -3.59 3.01
N ARG A 47 -6.21 -4.70 2.92
CA ARG A 47 -6.41 -5.75 1.90
C ARG A 47 -7.79 -6.41 2.01
N GLN A 48 -8.26 -6.70 3.20
CA GLN A 48 -9.59 -7.27 3.40
C GLN A 48 -10.69 -6.42 2.75
N ARG A 49 -10.58 -5.09 2.85
CA ARG A 49 -11.54 -4.18 2.19
C ARG A 49 -11.32 -4.10 0.69
N THR A 50 -10.07 -4.18 0.23
CA THR A 50 -9.75 -4.20 -1.20
C THR A 50 -10.29 -5.45 -1.87
N ARG A 51 -10.20 -6.63 -1.23
CA ARG A 51 -10.82 -7.88 -1.71
C ARG A 51 -12.30 -7.72 -2.01
N GLN A 52 -13.04 -7.06 -1.11
CA GLN A 52 -14.48 -6.85 -1.29
C GLN A 52 -14.80 -5.98 -2.50
N VAL A 53 -14.03 -4.91 -2.73
CA VAL A 53 -14.23 -4.02 -3.87
C VAL A 53 -13.74 -4.67 -5.17
N ALA A 54 -12.55 -5.26 -5.15
CA ALA A 54 -11.95 -5.91 -6.31
C ALA A 54 -12.78 -7.10 -6.81
N GLY A 55 -13.34 -7.89 -5.87
CA GLY A 55 -14.22 -9.02 -6.19
C GLY A 55 -15.57 -8.64 -6.81
N MET A 56 -15.90 -7.34 -6.89
CA MET A 56 -17.09 -6.85 -7.60
C MET A 56 -16.83 -6.54 -9.07
N VAL A 57 -15.58 -6.54 -9.50
CA VAL A 57 -15.22 -6.27 -10.91
C VAL A 57 -15.58 -7.48 -11.75
N ARG A 58 -16.35 -7.23 -12.83
CA ARG A 58 -16.73 -8.25 -13.80
C ARG A 58 -15.83 -8.21 -15.03
N PRO A 59 -15.65 -9.31 -15.78
CA PRO A 59 -14.77 -9.38 -16.94
C PRO A 59 -15.04 -8.27 -17.97
N GLU A 60 -16.30 -7.95 -18.24
CA GLU A 60 -16.69 -6.90 -19.19
C GLU A 60 -16.34 -5.48 -18.72
N GLN A 61 -16.05 -5.29 -17.44
CA GLN A 61 -15.69 -4.00 -16.87
C GLN A 61 -14.17 -3.75 -16.87
N MET A 62 -13.35 -4.76 -17.15
CA MET A 62 -11.89 -4.66 -17.05
C MET A 62 -11.28 -3.57 -17.93
N SER A 63 -11.82 -3.37 -19.13
CA SER A 63 -11.37 -2.33 -20.06
C SER A 63 -12.01 -0.96 -19.82
N TRP A 64 -13.03 -0.88 -18.97
CA TRP A 64 -13.77 0.35 -18.73
C TRP A 64 -12.92 1.39 -17.96
N ARG A 65 -13.03 2.63 -18.36
CA ARG A 65 -12.42 3.82 -17.74
C ARG A 65 -13.32 5.02 -17.87
N PRO A 66 -13.29 6.00 -16.94
CA PRO A 66 -14.15 7.18 -17.01
C PRO A 66 -13.79 8.14 -18.15
N GLU A 67 -12.52 8.17 -18.54
CA GLU A 67 -11.98 9.01 -19.62
C GLU A 67 -10.73 8.38 -20.25
N ALA A 68 -10.32 8.85 -21.41
CA ALA A 68 -9.21 8.26 -22.19
C ALA A 68 -7.87 8.25 -21.46
N GLY A 69 -7.60 9.23 -20.61
CA GLY A 69 -6.35 9.35 -19.85
C GLY A 69 -6.34 8.56 -18.53
N ALA A 70 -7.48 8.07 -18.06
CA ALA A 70 -7.58 7.35 -16.80
C ALA A 70 -7.17 5.89 -16.96
N LEU A 71 -6.71 5.28 -15.86
CA LEU A 71 -6.52 3.83 -15.79
C LEU A 71 -7.87 3.12 -15.94
N SER A 72 -7.90 1.99 -16.65
CA SER A 72 -9.09 1.14 -16.64
C SER A 72 -9.24 0.40 -15.31
N ALA A 73 -10.42 -0.19 -15.05
CA ALA A 73 -10.64 -0.98 -13.84
C ALA A 73 -9.61 -2.11 -13.71
N GLY A 74 -9.30 -2.83 -14.78
CA GLY A 74 -8.26 -3.86 -14.79
C GLY A 74 -6.86 -3.29 -14.57
N GLN A 75 -6.56 -2.12 -15.15
CA GLN A 75 -5.29 -1.44 -14.89
C GLN A 75 -5.17 -0.96 -13.44
N LEU A 76 -6.26 -0.57 -12.78
CA LEU A 76 -6.26 -0.25 -11.35
C LEU A 76 -5.94 -1.48 -10.49
N LEU A 77 -6.58 -2.63 -10.77
CA LEU A 77 -6.28 -3.88 -10.07
C LEU A 77 -4.79 -4.22 -10.20
N ARG A 78 -4.27 -4.19 -11.42
CA ARG A 78 -2.84 -4.45 -11.69
C ARG A 78 -1.94 -3.44 -11.01
N HIS A 79 -2.29 -2.16 -11.05
CA HIS A 79 -1.47 -1.10 -10.46
C HIS A 79 -1.32 -1.26 -8.94
N ILE A 80 -2.36 -1.70 -8.25
CA ILE A 80 -2.30 -1.94 -6.80
C ILE A 80 -1.19 -2.95 -6.48
N TRP A 81 -1.19 -4.14 -7.10
CA TRP A 81 -0.22 -5.17 -6.75
C TRP A 81 1.17 -4.95 -7.34
N VAL A 82 1.29 -4.39 -8.56
CA VAL A 82 2.60 -4.06 -9.17
C VAL A 82 3.33 -3.01 -8.33
N SER A 83 2.62 -1.97 -7.89
CA SER A 83 3.21 -0.92 -7.05
C SER A 83 3.56 -1.43 -5.65
N GLU A 84 2.73 -2.30 -5.07
CA GLU A 84 3.04 -2.96 -3.80
C GLU A 84 4.30 -3.81 -3.91
N GLN A 85 4.42 -4.64 -4.95
CA GLN A 85 5.60 -5.47 -5.19
C GLN A 85 6.86 -4.63 -5.34
N GLY A 86 6.79 -3.55 -6.15
CA GLY A 86 7.92 -2.64 -6.35
C GLY A 86 8.32 -1.90 -5.07
N ALA A 87 7.35 -1.39 -4.33
CA ALA A 87 7.61 -0.70 -3.07
C ALA A 87 8.15 -1.64 -1.99
N ARG A 88 7.63 -2.89 -1.88
CA ARG A 88 8.16 -3.91 -0.98
C ARG A 88 9.61 -4.23 -1.28
N LYS A 89 9.94 -4.50 -2.54
CA LYS A 89 11.32 -4.78 -2.96
C LYS A 89 12.24 -3.60 -2.65
N ALA A 90 11.82 -2.38 -2.96
CA ALA A 90 12.59 -1.19 -2.64
C ALA A 90 12.82 -1.04 -1.13
N ALA A 91 11.78 -1.23 -0.31
CA ALA A 91 11.87 -1.08 1.13
C ALA A 91 12.73 -2.18 1.78
N LEU A 92 12.42 -3.45 1.50
CA LEU A 92 12.94 -4.58 2.26
C LEU A 92 14.19 -5.21 1.64
N GLU A 93 14.33 -5.13 0.31
CA GLU A 93 15.44 -5.74 -0.43
C GLU A 93 16.45 -4.68 -0.95
N GLY A 94 16.07 -3.39 -0.96
CA GLY A 94 16.89 -2.32 -1.55
C GLY A 94 16.85 -2.29 -3.08
N ASP A 95 15.97 -3.06 -3.72
CA ASP A 95 15.79 -3.10 -5.17
C ASP A 95 14.90 -1.94 -5.63
N LEU A 96 15.53 -0.92 -6.21
CA LEU A 96 14.86 0.29 -6.70
C LEU A 96 14.47 0.24 -8.19
N SER A 97 14.65 -0.90 -8.87
CA SER A 97 14.40 -1.09 -10.30
C SER A 97 13.00 -0.68 -10.77
N TYR A 98 11.99 -0.88 -9.91
CA TYR A 98 10.63 -0.41 -10.16
C TYR A 98 10.58 1.12 -10.33
N TYR A 99 11.22 1.86 -9.45
CA TYR A 99 11.24 3.33 -9.51
C TYR A 99 12.13 3.84 -10.64
N GLU A 100 13.24 3.16 -10.92
CA GLU A 100 14.14 3.45 -12.05
C GLU A 100 13.43 3.31 -13.40
N THR A 101 12.43 2.43 -13.47
CA THR A 101 11.60 2.29 -14.68
C THR A 101 10.42 3.25 -14.66
N ARG A 102 9.64 3.28 -13.55
CA ARG A 102 8.38 4.02 -13.46
C ARG A 102 8.57 5.52 -13.55
N ILE A 103 9.57 6.09 -12.87
CA ILE A 103 9.73 7.55 -12.78
C ILE A 103 10.08 8.15 -14.15
N PRO A 104 11.10 7.69 -14.90
CA PRO A 104 11.42 8.27 -16.19
C PRO A 104 10.48 7.84 -17.33
N LYS A 105 9.90 6.64 -17.29
CA LYS A 105 9.13 6.08 -18.41
C LYS A 105 7.60 6.08 -18.19
N GLY A 106 7.17 6.48 -17.00
CA GLY A 106 5.76 6.51 -16.62
C GLY A 106 5.20 5.15 -16.20
N LEU A 107 3.95 5.18 -15.74
CA LEU A 107 3.28 4.02 -15.16
C LEU A 107 3.09 2.87 -16.17
N GLY A 108 2.79 3.19 -17.42
CA GLY A 108 2.57 2.17 -18.47
C GLY A 108 3.76 1.24 -18.66
N ALA A 109 4.98 1.72 -18.43
CA ALA A 109 6.19 0.92 -18.59
C ALA A 109 6.35 -0.20 -17.54
N VAL A 110 5.65 -0.12 -16.42
CA VAL A 110 5.72 -1.10 -15.32
C VAL A 110 4.45 -1.95 -15.20
N LEU A 111 3.32 -1.50 -15.76
CA LEU A 111 2.05 -2.25 -15.66
C LEU A 111 2.04 -3.51 -16.55
N GLY A 112 2.60 -3.42 -17.75
CA GLY A 112 2.48 -4.49 -18.73
C GLY A 112 1.03 -4.77 -19.15
N GLN A 113 0.79 -5.94 -19.72
CA GLN A 113 -0.53 -6.36 -20.17
C GLN A 113 -1.41 -6.80 -18.99
N VAL A 114 -2.63 -6.28 -18.91
CA VAL A 114 -3.64 -6.70 -17.94
C VAL A 114 -4.15 -8.08 -18.27
N GLY A 115 -4.24 -8.95 -17.27
CA GLY A 115 -4.79 -10.29 -17.38
C GLY A 115 -6.32 -10.34 -17.19
N THR A 116 -6.84 -11.54 -16.92
CA THR A 116 -8.24 -11.72 -16.52
C THR A 116 -8.50 -11.19 -15.11
N VAL A 117 -9.76 -11.07 -14.70
CA VAL A 117 -10.12 -10.68 -13.32
C VAL A 117 -9.49 -11.64 -12.32
N GLU A 118 -9.58 -12.94 -12.59
CA GLU A 118 -9.07 -14.01 -11.73
C GLU A 118 -7.55 -13.91 -11.55
N GLU A 119 -6.83 -13.66 -12.64
CA GLU A 119 -5.37 -13.48 -12.61
C GLU A 119 -4.96 -12.25 -11.80
N GLU A 120 -5.66 -11.12 -11.98
CA GLU A 120 -5.36 -9.91 -11.22
C GLU A 120 -5.67 -10.08 -9.73
N LEU A 121 -6.78 -10.75 -9.37
CA LEU A 121 -7.12 -11.07 -7.99
C LEU A 121 -6.11 -12.05 -7.37
N ALA A 122 -5.71 -13.07 -8.09
CA ALA A 122 -4.68 -14.01 -7.64
C ALA A 122 -3.33 -13.32 -7.39
N ASN A 123 -2.92 -12.39 -8.27
CA ASN A 123 -1.71 -11.60 -8.09
C ASN A 123 -1.81 -10.65 -6.89
N LEU A 124 -2.96 -10.02 -6.67
CA LEU A 124 -3.21 -9.20 -5.48
C LEU A 124 -2.96 -10.00 -4.19
N GLU A 125 -3.48 -11.24 -4.11
CA GLU A 125 -3.31 -12.08 -2.93
C GLU A 125 -1.88 -12.60 -2.77
N ARG A 126 -1.26 -13.04 -3.85
CA ARG A 126 0.12 -13.51 -3.83
C ARG A 126 1.07 -12.42 -3.34
N VAL A 127 1.01 -11.22 -3.93
CA VAL A 127 1.89 -10.11 -3.56
C VAL A 127 1.64 -9.66 -2.13
N HIS A 128 0.37 -9.67 -1.67
CA HIS A 128 0.03 -9.36 -0.28
C HIS A 128 0.68 -10.36 0.69
N GLY A 129 0.58 -11.65 0.41
CA GLY A 129 1.23 -12.69 1.23
C GLY A 129 2.74 -12.51 1.30
N GLU A 130 3.38 -12.31 0.15
CA GLU A 130 4.82 -12.03 0.06
C GLU A 130 5.21 -10.77 0.85
N THR A 131 4.39 -9.71 0.80
CA THR A 131 4.64 -8.47 1.56
C THR A 131 4.57 -8.70 3.06
N LEU A 132 3.56 -9.43 3.54
CA LEU A 132 3.42 -9.74 4.97
C LEU A 132 4.57 -10.63 5.46
N GLU A 133 4.95 -11.64 4.69
CA GLU A 133 6.05 -12.54 5.03
C GLU A 133 7.38 -11.78 5.10
N ALA A 134 7.71 -11.03 4.05
CA ALA A 134 8.94 -10.24 4.00
C ALA A 134 8.99 -9.18 5.11
N ALA A 135 7.88 -8.51 5.41
CA ALA A 135 7.83 -7.51 6.47
C ALA A 135 7.98 -8.13 7.87
N ARG A 136 7.46 -9.36 8.10
CA ARG A 136 7.68 -10.10 9.37
C ARG A 136 9.14 -10.51 9.55
N ALA A 137 9.79 -10.93 8.46
CA ALA A 137 11.18 -11.38 8.49
C ALA A 137 12.19 -10.22 8.58
N PHE A 138 11.78 -9.00 8.21
CA PHE A 138 12.68 -7.85 8.19
C PHE A 138 12.92 -7.31 9.61
N PRO A 139 14.19 -7.18 10.07
CA PRO A 139 14.50 -6.76 11.43
C PRO A 139 13.92 -5.38 11.76
N LEU A 140 13.27 -5.27 12.94
CA LEU A 140 12.59 -4.03 13.35
C LEU A 140 13.55 -2.84 13.47
N GLU A 141 14.77 -3.08 13.91
CA GLU A 141 15.81 -2.07 14.05
C GLU A 141 16.23 -1.45 12.70
N ARG A 142 15.95 -2.12 11.60
CA ARG A 142 16.24 -1.65 10.24
C ARG A 142 15.09 -0.86 9.59
N TRP A 143 13.97 -0.71 10.28
CA TRP A 143 12.80 0.02 9.74
C TRP A 143 13.06 1.51 9.55
N ASP A 144 14.06 2.07 10.23
CA ASP A 144 14.51 3.46 10.07
C ASP A 144 15.64 3.62 9.04
N GLU A 145 16.12 2.54 8.42
CA GLU A 145 17.09 2.65 7.33
C GLU A 145 16.54 3.44 6.17
N GLU A 146 17.41 4.20 5.51
CA GLU A 146 17.04 4.94 4.30
C GLU A 146 17.30 4.12 3.04
N ARG A 147 16.41 4.28 2.07
CA ARG A 147 16.59 3.88 0.68
C ARG A 147 16.88 5.13 -0.11
N ILE A 148 18.03 5.15 -0.77
CA ILE A 148 18.58 6.33 -1.45
C ILE A 148 18.85 6.00 -2.90
N HIS A 149 18.37 6.86 -3.80
CA HIS A 149 18.73 6.86 -5.22
C HIS A 149 18.87 8.32 -5.67
N GLU A 150 20.11 8.81 -5.74
CA GLU A 150 20.41 10.22 -6.02
C GLU A 150 19.86 10.67 -7.38
N GLY A 151 20.04 9.84 -8.44
CA GLY A 151 19.57 10.17 -9.79
C GLY A 151 18.06 10.30 -9.95
N LEU A 152 17.28 9.75 -9.02
CA LEU A 152 15.81 9.85 -8.98
C LEU A 152 15.31 10.76 -7.86
N ASN A 153 16.22 11.38 -7.12
CA ASN A 153 15.90 12.17 -5.93
C ASN A 153 15.03 11.40 -4.92
N ILE A 154 15.32 10.12 -4.73
CA ILE A 154 14.66 9.27 -3.75
C ILE A 154 15.52 9.25 -2.49
N ARG A 155 14.93 9.64 -1.37
CA ARG A 155 15.45 9.44 -0.02
C ARG A 155 14.26 9.18 0.90
N ARG A 156 14.06 7.92 1.27
CA ARG A 156 12.90 7.51 2.08
C ARG A 156 13.29 6.42 3.06
N LYS A 157 12.79 6.50 4.28
CA LYS A 157 12.92 5.42 5.28
C LYS A 157 12.10 4.20 4.87
N VAL A 158 12.56 3.01 5.23
CA VAL A 158 11.85 1.74 5.02
C VAL A 158 10.43 1.81 5.55
N CYS A 159 10.22 2.27 6.79
CA CYS A 159 8.90 2.40 7.38
C CYS A 159 7.98 3.32 6.59
N VAL A 160 8.49 4.41 6.03
CA VAL A 160 7.70 5.36 5.22
C VAL A 160 7.26 4.73 3.90
N ILE A 161 8.15 3.96 3.25
CA ILE A 161 7.81 3.25 2.01
C ILE A 161 6.72 2.21 2.29
N LEU A 162 6.86 1.42 3.37
CA LEU A 162 5.89 0.40 3.75
C LEU A 162 4.51 0.99 4.10
N LEU A 163 4.46 2.07 4.88
CA LEU A 163 3.19 2.75 5.18
C LEU A 163 2.55 3.33 3.91
N GLY A 164 3.36 3.83 2.99
CA GLY A 164 2.92 4.31 1.68
C GLY A 164 2.24 3.23 0.81
N ILE A 165 2.58 1.94 1.00
CA ILE A 165 1.87 0.83 0.34
C ILE A 165 0.39 0.82 0.74
N ASN A 166 0.08 0.97 2.03
CA ASN A 166 -1.30 1.00 2.51
C ASN A 166 -2.07 2.21 2.00
N GLU A 167 -1.45 3.38 2.04
CA GLU A 167 -2.05 4.62 1.55
C GLU A 167 -2.37 4.53 0.05
N HIS A 168 -1.43 4.02 -0.75
CA HIS A 168 -1.58 3.80 -2.18
C HIS A 168 -2.73 2.82 -2.49
N GLU A 169 -2.82 1.70 -1.76
CA GLU A 169 -3.90 0.74 -1.94
C GLU A 169 -5.27 1.33 -1.59
N ILE A 170 -5.35 2.11 -0.50
CA ILE A 170 -6.58 2.82 -0.10
C ILE A 170 -7.02 3.78 -1.20
N HIS A 171 -6.09 4.55 -1.76
CA HIS A 171 -6.36 5.52 -2.83
C HIS A 171 -6.96 4.83 -4.07
N HIS A 172 -6.30 3.80 -4.59
CA HIS A 172 -6.76 3.12 -5.80
C HIS A 172 -8.00 2.25 -5.58
N ARG A 173 -8.17 1.67 -4.41
CA ARG A 173 -9.43 1.05 -4.02
C ARG A 173 -10.59 2.04 -4.06
N ALA A 174 -10.41 3.26 -3.58
CA ALA A 174 -11.45 4.29 -3.63
C ALA A 174 -11.78 4.68 -5.07
N GLN A 175 -10.79 4.80 -5.95
CA GLN A 175 -11.02 5.02 -7.38
C GLN A 175 -11.82 3.87 -8.00
N LEU A 176 -11.40 2.62 -7.76
CA LEU A 176 -12.09 1.44 -8.28
C LEU A 176 -13.55 1.39 -7.80
N MET A 177 -13.82 1.70 -6.54
CA MET A 177 -15.16 1.78 -6.02
C MET A 177 -16.00 2.88 -6.71
N THR A 178 -15.39 4.02 -7.02
CA THR A 178 -16.06 5.08 -7.78
C THR A 178 -16.43 4.59 -9.17
N TYR A 179 -15.54 3.87 -9.86
CA TYR A 179 -15.81 3.28 -11.16
C TYR A 179 -16.98 2.31 -11.11
N LEU A 180 -16.96 1.39 -10.14
CA LEU A 180 -18.03 0.40 -9.97
C LEU A 180 -19.38 1.07 -9.69
N ARG A 181 -19.41 2.15 -8.93
CA ARG A 181 -20.65 2.91 -8.67
C ARG A 181 -21.19 3.60 -9.90
N ILE A 182 -20.33 4.16 -10.74
CA ILE A 182 -20.72 4.72 -12.05
C ILE A 182 -21.34 3.64 -12.93
N LEU A 183 -20.83 2.41 -12.84
CA LEU A 183 -21.32 1.23 -13.54
C LEU A 183 -22.52 0.55 -12.86
N GLY A 184 -23.11 1.18 -11.83
CA GLY A 184 -24.34 0.72 -11.17
C GLY A 184 -24.12 -0.37 -10.11
N ALA A 185 -22.89 -0.68 -9.72
CA ALA A 185 -22.64 -1.66 -8.68
C ALA A 185 -23.05 -1.14 -7.28
N PRO A 186 -23.63 -1.99 -6.42
CA PRO A 186 -23.98 -1.60 -5.04
C PRO A 186 -22.72 -1.37 -4.22
N VAL A 187 -22.79 -0.44 -3.26
CA VAL A 187 -21.69 -0.27 -2.28
C VAL A 187 -21.69 -1.47 -1.33
N PRO A 188 -20.55 -2.16 -1.12
CA PRO A 188 -20.46 -3.25 -0.16
C PRO A 188 -20.90 -2.82 1.23
N GLU A 189 -21.68 -3.66 1.92
CA GLU A 189 -22.27 -3.31 3.22
C GLU A 189 -21.20 -2.99 4.29
N ALA A 190 -20.08 -3.73 4.27
CA ALA A 190 -18.95 -3.49 5.17
C ALA A 190 -18.30 -2.09 5.01
N ILE A 191 -18.57 -1.40 3.91
CA ILE A 191 -18.09 -0.04 3.65
C ILE A 191 -19.17 1.00 3.98
N ARG A 192 -20.46 0.61 4.02
CA ARG A 192 -21.57 1.51 4.37
C ARG A 192 -21.65 1.85 5.85
N ARG A 193 -21.19 0.97 6.73
CA ARG A 193 -21.35 1.05 8.19
C ARG A 193 -20.22 1.81 8.89
N ARG A 194 -19.89 2.99 8.39
CA ARG A 194 -18.97 3.89 9.08
C ARG A 194 -19.53 5.31 9.15
#